data_96b2136ca5c28f926d0e60c2e6ea53e4
#
_entry.id   96b2136ca5c28f926d0e60c2e6ea53e4
#
_cell.length_a   1.000
_cell.length_b   1.000
_cell.length_c   1.000
_cell.angle_alpha   90.00
_cell.angle_beta   90.00
_cell.angle_gamma   90.00
#
_symmetry.space_group_name_H-M   'P 1'
#
loop_
_entity.id
_entity.type
_entity.pdbx_description
1 polymer ?
#
loop_
_entity_poly.entity_id
_entity_poly.type
_entity_poly.pdbx_seq_one_letter_code
_entity_poly.pdbx_strand_id
1 'polypeptide(L)'
;MNIFTLKDFSIADINQILDEAEEFKNGKKVDYHGKKVVANLFFEPSTRTHYSFDKAAYNLGCRTQNFEAGNSSVQKGETLYDTVKFFESIGCDAVVIRHPKENYFDDLIGKVSIPVVSGGDGTGNHPSQSLLDLMTIREEFGHFEGLKIVIVGDIIHSRVAHSNFEIMQRL
;
A
#
# COMPACT_ATOMS: atom_id res chain seq x y z
N MET A 1 -4.34 -11.17 4.74
CA MET A 1 -3.06 -10.54 5.10
C MET A 1 -3.22 -9.04 4.94
N ASN A 2 -2.73 -8.24 5.87
CA ASN A 2 -2.74 -6.77 5.77
C ASN A 2 -1.30 -6.29 5.53
N ILE A 3 -1.14 -5.18 4.79
CA ILE A 3 0.14 -4.53 4.54
C ILE A 3 0.02 -3.08 5.03
N PHE A 4 0.18 -2.86 6.33
CA PHE A 4 0.17 -1.51 6.92
C PHE A 4 1.57 -0.89 6.93
N THR A 5 2.55 -1.67 7.36
CA THR A 5 3.99 -1.35 7.37
C THR A 5 4.76 -2.58 6.88
N LEU A 6 6.06 -2.45 6.63
CA LEU A 6 6.93 -3.60 6.36
C LEU A 6 7.61 -4.15 7.62
N LYS A 7 7.35 -3.53 8.76
CA LYS A 7 7.98 -3.83 10.04
C LYS A 7 7.76 -5.26 10.51
N ASP A 8 6.53 -5.75 10.32
CA ASP A 8 6.11 -7.07 10.79
C ASP A 8 6.38 -8.19 9.76
N PHE A 9 6.91 -7.83 8.57
CA PHE A 9 7.27 -8.80 7.55
C PHE A 9 8.69 -9.32 7.77
N SER A 10 8.87 -10.63 7.65
CA SER A 10 10.22 -11.20 7.60
C SER A 10 10.94 -10.81 6.31
N ILE A 11 12.27 -10.92 6.28
CA ILE A 11 13.04 -10.71 5.05
C ILE A 11 12.63 -11.72 3.96
N ALA A 12 12.25 -12.93 4.36
CA ALA A 12 11.73 -13.93 3.43
C ALA A 12 10.41 -13.48 2.78
N ASP A 13 9.47 -12.90 3.56
CA ASP A 13 8.22 -12.37 3.02
C ASP A 13 8.47 -11.20 2.06
N ILE A 14 9.39 -10.30 2.41
CA ILE A 14 9.78 -9.20 1.53
C ILE A 14 10.33 -9.73 0.21
N ASN A 15 11.27 -10.68 0.26
CA ASN A 15 11.83 -11.27 -0.95
C ASN A 15 10.74 -11.97 -1.78
N GLN A 16 9.81 -12.70 -1.16
CA GLN A 16 8.71 -13.32 -1.88
C GLN A 16 7.83 -12.29 -2.61
N ILE A 17 7.53 -11.16 -1.97
CA ILE A 17 6.77 -10.08 -2.62
C ILE A 17 7.53 -9.51 -3.81
N LEU A 18 8.85 -9.30 -3.66
CA LEU A 18 9.69 -8.78 -4.74
C LEU A 18 9.81 -9.79 -5.90
N ASP A 19 9.92 -11.09 -5.60
CA ASP A 19 9.96 -12.15 -6.61
C ASP A 19 8.65 -12.20 -7.41
N GLU A 20 7.50 -12.13 -6.73
CA GLU A 20 6.20 -12.04 -7.40
C GLU A 20 6.07 -10.77 -8.25
N ALA A 21 6.53 -9.63 -7.74
CA ALA A 21 6.51 -8.37 -8.50
C ALA A 21 7.35 -8.49 -9.79
N GLU A 22 8.51 -9.15 -9.73
CA GLU A 22 9.35 -9.41 -10.89
C GLU A 22 8.68 -10.35 -11.89
N GLU A 23 7.99 -11.40 -11.43
CA GLU A 23 7.20 -12.27 -12.30
C GLU A 23 6.11 -11.48 -13.05
N PHE A 24 5.38 -10.59 -12.35
CA PHE A 24 4.41 -9.71 -13.00
C PHE A 24 5.04 -8.76 -14.01
N LYS A 25 6.19 -8.18 -13.70
CA LYS A 25 6.96 -7.34 -14.62
C LYS A 25 7.38 -8.12 -15.87
N ASN A 26 7.74 -9.40 -15.71
CA ASN A 26 8.14 -10.30 -16.78
C ASN A 26 6.97 -10.96 -17.52
N GLY A 27 5.75 -10.49 -17.27
CA GLY A 27 4.57 -10.87 -18.05
C GLY A 27 3.68 -11.95 -17.44
N LYS A 28 3.86 -12.29 -16.15
CA LYS A 28 2.87 -13.09 -15.40
C LYS A 28 1.50 -12.45 -15.54
N LYS A 29 0.51 -13.26 -15.84
CA LYS A 29 -0.88 -12.81 -15.97
C LYS A 29 -1.74 -13.53 -14.94
N VAL A 30 -2.55 -12.76 -14.24
CA VAL A 30 -3.66 -13.23 -13.41
C VAL A 30 -4.88 -12.45 -13.84
N ASP A 31 -6.00 -13.11 -14.01
CA ASP A 31 -7.26 -12.46 -14.38
C ASP A 31 -8.39 -12.99 -13.51
N TYR A 32 -8.92 -12.13 -12.67
CA TYR A 32 -10.08 -12.44 -11.82
C TYR A 32 -11.43 -12.29 -12.55
N HIS A 33 -11.42 -11.95 -13.85
CA HIS A 33 -12.61 -11.83 -14.69
C HIS A 33 -13.71 -10.94 -14.10
N GLY A 34 -13.34 -9.87 -13.43
CA GLY A 34 -14.26 -8.95 -12.77
C GLY A 34 -14.98 -9.50 -11.53
N LYS A 35 -14.57 -10.67 -11.02
CA LYS A 35 -15.17 -11.29 -9.82
C LYS A 35 -14.65 -10.70 -8.52
N LYS A 36 -13.52 -10.00 -8.55
CA LYS A 36 -12.92 -9.35 -7.40
C LYS A 36 -13.08 -7.83 -7.48
N VAL A 37 -13.30 -7.20 -6.35
CA VAL A 37 -13.48 -5.76 -6.22
C VAL A 37 -12.47 -5.19 -5.25
N VAL A 38 -11.69 -4.21 -5.70
CA VAL A 38 -10.73 -3.46 -4.87
C VAL A 38 -11.25 -2.04 -4.68
N ALA A 39 -11.38 -1.60 -3.44
CA ALA A 39 -11.73 -0.21 -3.15
C ALA A 39 -10.48 0.63 -2.83
N ASN A 40 -10.32 1.74 -3.53
CA ASN A 40 -9.24 2.70 -3.30
C ASN A 40 -9.77 3.86 -2.46
N LEU A 41 -9.41 3.88 -1.17
CA LEU A 41 -9.91 4.81 -0.16
C LEU A 41 -8.84 5.87 0.13
N PHE A 42 -8.88 6.98 -0.61
CA PHE A 42 -7.90 8.04 -0.50
C PHE A 42 -8.49 9.24 0.24
N PHE A 43 -8.02 9.47 1.48
CA PHE A 43 -8.44 10.55 2.36
C PHE A 43 -7.56 11.80 2.23
N GLU A 44 -6.51 11.74 1.41
CA GLU A 44 -5.69 12.87 0.99
C GLU A 44 -5.37 12.79 -0.52
N PRO A 45 -5.11 13.92 -1.18
CA PRO A 45 -4.79 13.91 -2.61
C PRO A 45 -3.56 13.06 -2.94
N SER A 46 -3.67 12.21 -3.95
CA SER A 46 -2.58 11.40 -4.45
C SER A 46 -2.82 10.98 -5.90
N THR A 47 -2.02 11.47 -6.82
CA THR A 47 -2.16 11.09 -8.23
C THR A 47 -1.45 9.75 -8.49
N ARG A 48 -0.14 9.70 -8.25
CA ARG A 48 0.67 8.52 -8.61
C ARG A 48 0.21 7.25 -7.89
N THR A 49 0.12 7.27 -6.57
CA THR A 49 -0.26 6.08 -5.80
C THR A 49 -1.66 5.60 -6.14
N HIS A 50 -2.63 6.52 -6.22
CA HIS A 50 -4.02 6.18 -6.54
C HIS A 50 -4.13 5.46 -7.89
N TYR A 51 -3.66 6.12 -8.96
CA TYR A 51 -3.76 5.54 -10.31
C TYR A 51 -2.88 4.30 -10.50
N SER A 52 -1.78 4.15 -9.75
CA SER A 52 -0.98 2.93 -9.79
C SER A 52 -1.73 1.73 -9.21
N PHE A 53 -2.40 1.89 -8.06
CA PHE A 53 -3.24 0.83 -7.49
C PHE A 53 -4.45 0.53 -8.35
N ASP A 54 -5.11 1.56 -8.89
CA ASP A 54 -6.24 1.39 -9.81
C ASP A 54 -5.81 0.59 -11.05
N LYS A 55 -4.68 0.95 -11.65
CA LYS A 55 -4.13 0.23 -12.82
C LYS A 55 -3.69 -1.19 -12.48
N ALA A 56 -3.11 -1.42 -11.30
CA ALA A 56 -2.73 -2.75 -10.84
C ALA A 56 -3.97 -3.65 -10.70
N ALA A 57 -5.03 -3.17 -10.04
CA ALA A 57 -6.28 -3.89 -9.93
C ALA A 57 -6.91 -4.20 -11.29
N TYR A 58 -6.92 -3.21 -12.21
CA TYR A 58 -7.37 -3.41 -13.58
C TYR A 58 -6.57 -4.50 -14.32
N ASN A 59 -5.24 -4.51 -14.19
CA ASN A 59 -4.38 -5.50 -14.83
C ASN A 59 -4.62 -6.92 -14.29
N LEU A 60 -5.10 -7.05 -13.05
CA LEU A 60 -5.52 -8.32 -12.45
C LEU A 60 -6.95 -8.72 -12.82
N GLY A 61 -7.63 -7.97 -13.70
CA GLY A 61 -9.04 -8.22 -14.03
C GLY A 61 -10.00 -7.96 -12.87
N CYS A 62 -9.60 -7.16 -11.87
CA CYS A 62 -10.47 -6.73 -10.79
C CYS A 62 -11.34 -5.53 -11.23
N ARG A 63 -12.49 -5.36 -10.57
CA ARG A 63 -13.20 -4.09 -10.60
C ARG A 63 -12.62 -3.16 -9.55
N THR A 64 -12.63 -1.86 -9.79
CA THR A 64 -12.22 -0.86 -8.82
C THR A 64 -13.37 0.02 -8.37
N GLN A 65 -13.34 0.42 -7.11
CA GLN A 65 -14.21 1.44 -6.55
C GLN A 65 -13.33 2.54 -5.96
N ASN A 66 -13.38 3.72 -6.59
CA ASN A 66 -12.57 4.86 -6.18
C ASN A 66 -13.40 5.76 -5.27
N PHE A 67 -12.91 5.99 -4.05
CA PHE A 67 -13.53 6.80 -3.03
C PHE A 67 -12.77 8.10 -2.85
N GLU A 68 -13.51 9.19 -2.82
CA GLU A 68 -13.00 10.54 -2.55
C GLU A 68 -13.65 11.09 -1.27
N ALA A 69 -12.85 11.26 -0.23
CA ALA A 69 -13.32 11.73 1.08
C ALA A 69 -14.01 13.10 1.00
N GLY A 70 -13.55 13.99 0.11
CA GLY A 70 -14.11 15.34 -0.07
C GLY A 70 -15.59 15.37 -0.49
N ASN A 71 -16.09 14.29 -1.12
CA ASN A 71 -17.46 14.17 -1.62
C ASN A 71 -18.23 13.02 -0.94
N SER A 72 -17.87 12.67 0.29
CA SER A 72 -18.41 11.49 0.97
C SER A 72 -19.02 11.80 2.34
N SER A 73 -19.57 10.77 2.99
CA SER A 73 -20.13 10.85 4.34
C SER A 73 -19.09 11.19 5.42
N VAL A 74 -17.79 11.11 5.12
CA VAL A 74 -16.70 11.61 5.99
C VAL A 74 -16.93 13.09 6.35
N GLN A 75 -17.46 13.89 5.42
CA GLN A 75 -17.82 15.28 5.67
C GLN A 75 -18.94 15.46 6.72
N LYS A 76 -19.66 14.38 7.03
CA LYS A 76 -20.73 14.34 8.04
C LYS A 76 -20.28 13.67 9.34
N GLY A 77 -18.98 13.36 9.49
CA GLY A 77 -18.42 12.76 10.70
C GLY A 77 -18.32 11.22 10.67
N GLU A 78 -18.48 10.58 9.51
CA GLU A 78 -18.22 9.14 9.36
C GLU A 78 -16.74 8.85 9.65
N THR A 79 -16.49 7.82 10.48
CA THR A 79 -15.13 7.43 10.85
C THR A 79 -14.48 6.58 9.75
N LEU A 80 -13.14 6.49 9.79
CA LEU A 80 -12.42 5.57 8.90
C LEU A 80 -12.91 4.12 9.06
N TYR A 81 -13.17 3.70 10.32
CA TYR A 81 -13.70 2.38 10.60
C TYR A 81 -15.05 2.15 9.90
N ASP A 82 -15.98 3.09 10.03
CA ASP A 82 -17.30 2.98 9.41
C ASP A 82 -17.19 2.90 7.88
N THR A 83 -16.33 3.73 7.29
CA THR A 83 -16.07 3.72 5.84
C THR A 83 -15.55 2.35 5.40
N VAL A 84 -14.53 1.79 6.09
CA VAL A 84 -13.98 0.47 5.74
C VAL A 84 -15.02 -0.64 5.93
N LYS A 85 -15.81 -0.59 7.02
CA LYS A 85 -16.90 -1.55 7.26
C LYS A 85 -17.98 -1.47 6.20
N PHE A 86 -18.26 -0.29 5.67
CA PHE A 86 -19.19 -0.14 4.54
C PHE A 86 -18.66 -0.90 3.31
N PHE A 87 -17.42 -0.68 2.89
CA PHE A 87 -16.84 -1.38 1.74
C PHE A 87 -16.74 -2.89 1.96
N GLU A 88 -16.40 -3.33 3.16
CA GLU A 88 -16.46 -4.74 3.55
C GLU A 88 -17.89 -5.30 3.39
N SER A 89 -18.91 -4.60 3.87
CA SER A 89 -20.31 -5.06 3.87
C SER A 89 -20.92 -5.14 2.48
N ILE A 90 -20.52 -4.30 1.55
CA ILE A 90 -20.97 -4.36 0.15
C ILE A 90 -20.20 -5.37 -0.69
N GLY A 91 -19.26 -6.12 -0.08
CA GLY A 91 -18.57 -7.25 -0.72
C GLY A 91 -17.31 -6.89 -1.48
N CYS A 92 -16.61 -5.82 -1.12
CA CYS A 92 -15.25 -5.60 -1.62
C CYS A 92 -14.30 -6.66 -1.07
N ASP A 93 -13.35 -7.09 -1.89
CA ASP A 93 -12.39 -8.15 -1.56
C ASP A 93 -11.10 -7.61 -0.93
N ALA A 94 -10.76 -6.35 -1.16
CA ALA A 94 -9.64 -5.67 -0.55
C ALA A 94 -9.85 -4.14 -0.57
N VAL A 95 -9.17 -3.44 0.34
CA VAL A 95 -9.12 -1.98 0.32
C VAL A 95 -7.67 -1.49 0.30
N VAL A 96 -7.43 -0.45 -0.47
CA VAL A 96 -6.19 0.34 -0.43
C VAL A 96 -6.51 1.64 0.28
N ILE A 97 -5.79 1.96 1.34
CA ILE A 97 -6.08 3.15 2.15
C ILE A 97 -4.86 4.08 2.15
N ARG A 98 -5.11 5.36 1.84
CA ARG A 98 -4.18 6.44 2.10
C ARG A 98 -4.83 7.48 2.98
N HIS A 99 -4.19 7.80 4.12
CA HIS A 99 -4.79 8.63 5.15
C HIS A 99 -3.78 9.66 5.70
N PRO A 100 -4.21 10.90 6.03
CA PRO A 100 -3.32 11.92 6.60
C PRO A 100 -2.90 11.65 8.06
N LYS A 101 -3.64 10.82 8.79
CA LYS A 101 -3.31 10.42 10.17
C LYS A 101 -2.25 9.32 10.14
N GLU A 102 -1.18 9.48 10.91
CA GLU A 102 -0.20 8.42 11.16
C GLU A 102 -0.83 7.26 11.92
N ASN A 103 -0.40 6.04 11.62
CA ASN A 103 -0.88 4.81 12.25
C ASN A 103 -2.42 4.69 12.24
N TYR A 104 -3.08 5.21 11.20
CA TYR A 104 -4.55 5.12 11.08
C TYR A 104 -5.08 3.70 11.21
N PHE A 105 -4.25 2.73 10.90
CA PHE A 105 -4.60 1.30 10.91
C PHE A 105 -4.82 0.75 12.33
N ASP A 106 -4.39 1.43 13.38
CA ASP A 106 -4.69 1.06 14.77
C ASP A 106 -6.20 1.07 15.03
N ASP A 107 -6.93 1.92 14.30
CA ASP A 107 -8.38 1.98 14.38
C ASP A 107 -9.07 0.78 13.68
N LEU A 108 -8.34 0.03 12.85
CA LEU A 108 -8.84 -1.07 12.01
C LEU A 108 -8.37 -2.47 12.45
N ILE A 109 -7.19 -2.57 13.09
CA ILE A 109 -6.60 -3.85 13.49
C ILE A 109 -7.56 -4.63 14.39
N GLY A 110 -7.85 -5.88 14.01
CA GLY A 110 -8.76 -6.77 14.74
C GLY A 110 -10.24 -6.43 14.65
N LYS A 111 -10.62 -5.35 13.94
CA LYS A 111 -12.01 -4.90 13.83
C LYS A 111 -12.60 -5.09 12.43
N VAL A 112 -11.76 -5.23 11.42
CA VAL A 112 -12.18 -5.47 10.03
C VAL A 112 -11.58 -6.78 9.54
N SER A 113 -12.30 -7.49 8.67
CA SER A 113 -11.87 -8.77 8.08
C SER A 113 -11.35 -8.62 6.65
N ILE A 114 -11.71 -7.52 6.00
CA ILE A 114 -11.26 -7.22 4.66
C ILE A 114 -9.76 -6.94 4.65
N PRO A 115 -8.97 -7.50 3.72
CA PRO A 115 -7.56 -7.17 3.55
C PRO A 115 -7.34 -5.68 3.28
N VAL A 116 -6.37 -5.09 3.98
CA VAL A 116 -6.01 -3.68 3.86
C VAL A 116 -4.56 -3.54 3.38
N VAL A 117 -4.36 -2.71 2.36
CA VAL A 117 -3.03 -2.30 1.88
C VAL A 117 -2.86 -0.80 2.10
N SER A 118 -1.80 -0.40 2.77
CA SER A 118 -1.51 1.02 2.99
C SER A 118 -0.87 1.66 1.75
N GLY A 119 -1.52 2.71 1.25
CA GLY A 119 -0.98 3.64 0.25
C GLY A 119 -0.28 4.86 0.85
N GLY A 120 -0.03 4.83 2.17
CA GLY A 120 0.65 5.86 2.94
C GLY A 120 -0.17 6.39 4.13
N ASP A 121 0.50 6.66 5.24
CA ASP A 121 -0.09 7.17 6.47
C ASP A 121 0.66 8.44 6.94
N GLY A 122 0.03 9.57 6.89
CA GLY A 122 0.61 10.84 7.34
C GLY A 122 2.06 11.03 6.87
N THR A 123 2.97 11.26 7.81
CA THR A 123 4.42 11.29 7.61
C THR A 123 5.12 9.96 7.99
N GLY A 124 4.36 8.95 8.45
CA GLY A 124 4.85 7.71 9.03
C GLY A 124 5.35 6.70 8.00
N ASN A 125 4.44 5.99 7.31
CA ASN A 125 4.79 4.83 6.49
C ASN A 125 4.27 4.92 5.05
N HIS A 126 5.01 4.31 4.13
CA HIS A 126 4.59 4.08 2.74
C HIS A 126 5.13 2.72 2.24
N PRO A 127 4.57 1.60 2.71
CA PRO A 127 5.13 0.27 2.46
C PRO A 127 5.27 -0.07 0.98
N SER A 128 4.28 0.27 0.16
CA SER A 128 4.33 0.02 -1.28
C SER A 128 5.42 0.82 -2.00
N GLN A 129 5.76 2.02 -1.51
CA GLN A 129 6.88 2.80 -2.06
C GLN A 129 8.21 2.15 -1.69
N SER A 130 8.38 1.70 -0.44
CA SER A 130 9.61 1.01 -0.05
C SER A 130 9.82 -0.29 -0.84
N LEU A 131 8.76 -1.07 -1.07
CA LEU A 131 8.85 -2.25 -1.93
C LEU A 131 9.26 -1.91 -3.36
N LEU A 132 8.77 -0.81 -3.90
CA LEU A 132 9.14 -0.31 -5.23
C LEU A 132 10.60 0.12 -5.28
N ASP A 133 11.08 0.83 -4.27
CA ASP A 133 12.47 1.26 -4.15
C ASP A 133 13.40 0.04 -3.99
N LEU A 134 13.03 -0.95 -3.17
CA LEU A 134 13.76 -2.21 -3.03
C LEU A 134 13.82 -2.99 -4.35
N MET A 135 12.71 -3.07 -5.09
CA MET A 135 12.70 -3.72 -6.40
C MET A 135 13.68 -3.04 -7.35
N THR A 136 13.69 -1.72 -7.39
CA THR A 136 14.62 -0.93 -8.22
C THR A 136 16.07 -1.20 -7.84
N ILE A 137 16.38 -1.21 -6.54
CA ILE A 137 17.74 -1.51 -6.04
C ILE A 137 18.14 -2.93 -6.45
N ARG A 138 17.27 -3.91 -6.27
CA ARG A 138 17.53 -5.31 -6.64
C ARG A 138 17.77 -5.47 -8.15
N GLU A 139 17.02 -4.77 -8.97
CA GLU A 139 17.20 -4.78 -10.43
C GLU A 139 18.56 -4.21 -10.86
N GLU A 140 19.02 -3.13 -10.21
CA GLU A 140 20.26 -2.45 -10.58
C GLU A 140 21.52 -3.15 -10.01
N PHE A 141 21.44 -3.66 -8.79
CA PHE A 141 22.60 -4.16 -8.08
C PHE A 141 22.61 -5.69 -7.87
N GLY A 142 21.47 -6.35 -7.97
CA GLY A 142 21.31 -7.79 -7.76
C GLY A 142 21.32 -8.24 -6.29
N HIS A 143 21.61 -7.35 -5.35
CA HIS A 143 21.69 -7.61 -3.91
C HIS A 143 21.39 -6.35 -3.10
N PHE A 144 21.22 -6.52 -1.79
CA PHE A 144 21.04 -5.41 -0.85
C PHE A 144 22.22 -5.24 0.09
N GLU A 145 22.82 -6.35 0.51
CA GLU A 145 23.88 -6.38 1.51
C GLU A 145 25.09 -5.56 1.09
N GLY A 146 25.59 -4.73 2.02
CA GLY A 146 26.79 -3.92 1.83
C GLY A 146 26.61 -2.65 0.99
N LEU A 147 25.42 -2.37 0.49
CA LEU A 147 25.13 -1.13 -0.24
C LEU A 147 25.17 0.07 0.70
N LYS A 148 25.71 1.18 0.21
CA LYS A 148 25.64 2.49 0.88
C LYS A 148 24.61 3.35 0.21
N ILE A 149 23.48 3.58 0.89
CA ILE A 149 22.38 4.37 0.38
C ILE A 149 22.35 5.72 1.11
N VAL A 150 22.25 6.80 0.33
CA VAL A 150 22.14 8.16 0.86
C VAL A 150 20.78 8.72 0.47
N ILE A 151 19.99 9.11 1.47
CA ILE A 151 18.69 9.78 1.27
C ILE A 151 18.90 11.28 1.57
N VAL A 152 18.58 12.12 0.59
CA VAL A 152 18.73 13.58 0.70
C VAL A 152 17.39 14.26 0.54
N GLY A 153 17.02 15.11 1.48
CA GLY A 153 15.77 15.86 1.46
C GLY A 153 15.23 16.15 2.85
N ASP A 154 13.94 16.43 2.93
CA ASP A 154 13.22 16.60 4.20
C ASP A 154 12.95 15.24 4.84
N ILE A 155 13.90 14.77 5.65
CA ILE A 155 13.82 13.44 6.28
C ILE A 155 12.71 13.40 7.35
N ILE A 156 12.52 14.50 8.08
CA ILE A 156 11.58 14.54 9.22
C ILE A 156 10.14 14.31 8.78
N HIS A 157 9.74 14.87 7.64
CA HIS A 157 8.35 14.80 7.17
C HIS A 157 8.15 13.80 6.01
N SER A 158 9.16 12.98 5.70
CA SER A 158 9.11 12.03 4.60
C SER A 158 8.78 10.62 5.04
N ARG A 159 7.52 10.21 4.88
CA ARG A 159 7.09 8.81 5.09
C ARG A 159 7.88 7.80 4.28
N VAL A 160 8.38 8.19 3.11
CA VAL A 160 9.22 7.33 2.26
C VAL A 160 10.59 7.13 2.90
N ALA A 161 11.23 8.20 3.41
CA ALA A 161 12.50 8.10 4.11
C ALA A 161 12.37 7.20 5.35
N HIS A 162 11.33 7.40 6.15
CA HIS A 162 11.09 6.59 7.36
C HIS A 162 10.94 5.11 7.04
N SER A 163 10.06 4.77 6.08
CA SER A 163 9.85 3.38 5.66
C SER A 163 11.10 2.75 5.05
N ASN A 164 11.87 3.52 4.26
CA ASN A 164 13.10 3.04 3.64
C ASN A 164 14.20 2.81 4.68
N PHE A 165 14.38 3.70 5.65
CA PHE A 165 15.30 3.48 6.76
C PHE A 165 14.97 2.20 7.54
N GLU A 166 13.70 2.00 7.83
CA GLU A 166 13.26 0.83 8.59
C GLU A 166 13.57 -0.48 7.88
N ILE A 167 13.26 -0.58 6.59
CA ILE A 167 13.43 -1.84 5.87
C ILE A 167 14.87 -2.05 5.38
N MET A 168 15.52 -1.01 4.87
CA MET A 168 16.86 -1.15 4.27
C MET A 168 17.97 -1.46 5.28
N GLN A 169 17.82 -1.07 6.55
CA GLN A 169 18.77 -1.46 7.61
C GLN A 169 18.66 -2.95 8.01
N ARG A 170 17.62 -3.65 7.57
CA ARG A 170 17.37 -5.07 7.87
C ARG A 170 17.83 -5.99 6.74
N LEU A 171 18.11 -5.43 5.57
CA LEU A 171 18.56 -6.11 4.36
C LEU A 171 20.07 -6.00 4.18
#